data_49e68eb46cfc97aeedbdda8197b57750
#
_entry.id   49e68eb46cfc97aeedbdda8197b57750
#
_cell.length_a   1.000
_cell.length_b   1.000
_cell.length_c   1.000
_cell.angle_alpha   90.00
_cell.angle_beta   90.00
_cell.angle_gamma   90.00
#
_symmetry.space_group_name_H-M   'P 1'
#
loop_
_entity.id
_entity.type
_entity.pdbx_description
1 polymer ?
#
loop_
_entity_poly.entity_id
_entity_poly.type
_entity_poly.pdbx_seq_one_letter_code
_entity_poly.pdbx_strand_id
1 'polypeptide(L)'
;MGGIIVGDASHTKQMIKKVLVSLCETQPFRKISVQQIAHEAGINRQTFYYHFTDKYDLLRWVYYEDSLHYLKTESLSLDNWEEQALLMLKAIAENKQFYSSTVSSEQEILQKQFSALIQPSFIKIFEQMDEEKQLTSKDKLFYARFFSYGCSGVLVNWITQGYTETPLEVAMQFFRLAKDTELYSYRLYALEEEQETKDE
;
A
#
# COMPACT_ATOMS: atom_id res chain seq x y z
N MET A 1 0.64 23.43 -34.86
CA MET A 1 0.87 21.97 -34.69
C MET A 1 1.90 21.79 -33.61
N GLY A 2 1.49 21.65 -32.35
CA GLY A 2 2.38 21.43 -31.20
C GLY A 2 2.18 19.98 -30.73
N GLY A 3 3.07 19.10 -31.14
CA GLY A 3 3.14 17.75 -30.58
C GLY A 3 3.58 17.85 -29.11
N ILE A 4 2.68 17.58 -28.19
CA ILE A 4 3.00 17.42 -26.77
C ILE A 4 3.82 16.14 -26.67
N ILE A 5 5.11 16.30 -26.42
CA ILE A 5 6.06 15.21 -26.23
C ILE A 5 5.67 14.49 -24.93
N VAL A 6 5.29 13.23 -25.01
CA VAL A 6 4.94 12.37 -23.85
C VAL A 6 6.04 12.38 -22.76
N GLY A 7 7.29 12.66 -23.13
CA GLY A 7 8.41 12.85 -22.21
C GLY A 7 8.31 14.08 -21.30
N ASP A 8 7.62 15.13 -21.72
CA ASP A 8 7.51 16.40 -20.96
C ASP A 8 6.50 16.28 -19.80
N ALA A 9 5.39 15.59 -20.01
CA ALA A 9 4.37 15.37 -18.97
C ALA A 9 4.88 14.48 -17.82
N SER A 10 5.64 13.44 -18.12
CA SER A 10 6.26 12.56 -17.11
C SER A 10 7.33 13.31 -16.31
N HIS A 11 8.18 14.09 -16.97
CA HIS A 11 9.21 14.89 -16.32
C HIS A 11 8.60 15.94 -15.36
N THR A 12 7.53 16.62 -15.80
CA THR A 12 6.82 17.59 -14.97
C THR A 12 6.23 16.94 -13.71
N LYS A 13 5.59 15.76 -13.83
CA LYS A 13 5.08 15.01 -12.66
C LYS A 13 6.19 14.66 -11.67
N GLN A 14 7.34 14.19 -12.15
CA GLN A 14 8.48 13.86 -11.30
C GLN A 14 9.08 15.09 -10.61
N MET A 15 9.11 16.23 -11.29
CA MET A 15 9.53 17.50 -10.69
C MET A 15 8.57 17.93 -9.56
N ILE A 16 7.27 17.87 -9.80
CA ILE A 16 6.23 18.18 -8.79
C ILE A 16 6.36 17.24 -7.58
N LYS A 17 6.61 15.93 -7.82
CA LYS A 17 6.88 14.93 -6.75
C LYS A 17 8.06 15.36 -5.89
N LYS A 18 9.20 15.66 -6.50
CA LYS A 18 10.43 16.08 -5.78
C LYS A 18 10.17 17.29 -4.88
N VAL A 19 9.43 18.26 -5.40
CA VAL A 19 9.07 19.46 -4.63
C VAL A 19 8.17 19.12 -3.45
N LEU A 20 7.14 18.27 -3.63
CA LEU A 20 6.28 17.85 -2.53
C LEU A 20 7.09 17.13 -1.44
N VAL A 21 7.96 16.19 -1.81
CA VAL A 21 8.82 15.45 -0.87
C VAL A 21 9.69 16.43 -0.07
N SER A 22 10.39 17.35 -0.75
CA SER A 22 11.24 18.34 -0.08
C SER A 22 10.46 19.29 0.84
N LEU A 23 9.25 19.71 0.45
CA LEU A 23 8.41 20.54 1.31
C LEU A 23 7.98 19.80 2.58
N CYS A 24 7.73 18.49 2.49
CA CYS A 24 7.39 17.65 3.65
C CYS A 24 8.54 17.47 4.64
N GLU A 25 9.78 17.74 4.27
CA GLU A 25 10.94 17.76 5.16
C GLU A 25 10.93 18.97 6.10
N THR A 26 10.34 20.09 5.65
CA THR A 26 10.41 21.38 6.34
C THR A 26 9.11 21.78 7.04
N GLN A 27 7.97 21.20 6.62
CA GLN A 27 6.66 21.54 7.18
C GLN A 27 5.65 20.39 7.03
N PRO A 28 4.62 20.32 7.91
CA PRO A 28 3.57 19.32 7.82
C PRO A 28 2.82 19.41 6.48
N PHE A 29 2.50 18.27 5.87
CA PHE A 29 1.77 18.17 4.59
C PHE A 29 0.48 19.02 4.60
N ARG A 30 -0.26 19.04 5.73
CA ARG A 30 -1.50 19.83 5.85
C ARG A 30 -1.31 21.31 5.54
N LYS A 31 -0.16 21.89 5.86
CA LYS A 31 0.16 23.30 5.60
C LYS A 31 0.62 23.59 4.17
N ILE A 32 1.00 22.55 3.41
CA ILE A 32 1.47 22.69 2.03
C ILE A 32 0.27 23.00 1.13
N SER A 33 0.39 24.04 0.29
CA SER A 33 -0.62 24.44 -0.70
C SER A 33 -0.19 24.13 -2.12
N VAL A 34 -1.17 23.96 -3.03
CA VAL A 34 -0.90 23.83 -4.48
C VAL A 34 -0.13 25.04 -5.02
N GLN A 35 -0.41 26.24 -4.51
CA GLN A 35 0.30 27.44 -4.91
C GLN A 35 1.80 27.36 -4.56
N GLN A 36 2.11 26.88 -3.37
CA GLN A 36 3.51 26.70 -2.92
C GLN A 36 4.20 25.63 -3.76
N ILE A 37 3.55 24.47 -3.99
CA ILE A 37 4.09 23.39 -4.83
C ILE A 37 4.41 23.93 -6.23
N ALA A 38 3.46 24.63 -6.85
CA ALA A 38 3.64 25.17 -8.19
C ALA A 38 4.78 26.20 -8.25
N HIS A 39 4.85 27.10 -7.26
CA HIS A 39 5.93 28.10 -7.15
C HIS A 39 7.31 27.46 -7.05
N GLU A 40 7.48 26.52 -6.11
CA GLU A 40 8.77 25.83 -5.91
C GLU A 40 9.16 24.93 -7.09
N ALA A 41 8.17 24.40 -7.82
CA ALA A 41 8.39 23.65 -9.05
C ALA A 41 8.66 24.55 -10.29
N GLY A 42 8.61 25.87 -10.15
CA GLY A 42 8.82 26.80 -11.28
C GLY A 42 7.72 26.70 -12.35
N ILE A 43 6.51 26.28 -11.99
CA ILE A 43 5.37 26.15 -12.88
C ILE A 43 4.21 27.07 -12.46
N ASN A 44 3.29 27.34 -13.38
CA ASN A 44 2.04 28.00 -13.01
C ASN A 44 1.02 26.99 -12.43
N ARG A 45 -0.01 27.49 -11.71
CA ARG A 45 -1.06 26.65 -11.13
C ARG A 45 -1.86 25.87 -12.16
N GLN A 46 -2.04 26.39 -13.38
CA GLN A 46 -2.75 25.69 -14.46
C GLN A 46 -1.98 24.44 -14.88
N THR A 47 -0.64 24.52 -14.97
CA THR A 47 0.22 23.37 -15.25
C THR A 47 0.11 22.32 -14.15
N PHE A 48 0.04 22.70 -12.87
CA PHE A 48 -0.25 21.77 -11.79
C PHE A 48 -1.60 21.06 -12.01
N TYR A 49 -2.67 21.83 -12.23
CA TYR A 49 -4.03 21.28 -12.41
C TYR A 49 -4.21 20.49 -13.71
N TYR A 50 -3.33 20.65 -14.68
CA TYR A 50 -3.28 19.76 -15.84
C TYR A 50 -2.88 18.33 -15.47
N HIS A 51 -2.04 18.17 -14.43
CA HIS A 51 -1.52 16.87 -14.00
C HIS A 51 -2.26 16.26 -12.81
N PHE A 52 -2.74 17.07 -11.87
CA PHE A 52 -3.35 16.64 -10.62
C PHE A 52 -4.54 17.53 -10.26
N THR A 53 -5.64 16.92 -9.82
CA THR A 53 -6.85 17.66 -9.42
C THR A 53 -6.64 18.49 -8.15
N ASP A 54 -5.82 17.99 -7.23
CA ASP A 54 -5.47 18.64 -5.98
C ASP A 54 -4.17 18.04 -5.39
N LYS A 55 -3.75 18.54 -4.23
CA LYS A 55 -2.55 18.02 -3.54
C LYS A 55 -2.73 16.59 -3.01
N TYR A 56 -3.95 16.14 -2.78
CA TYR A 56 -4.25 14.79 -2.31
C TYR A 56 -4.20 13.78 -3.46
N ASP A 57 -4.59 14.20 -4.66
CA ASP A 57 -4.39 13.44 -5.89
C ASP A 57 -2.90 13.25 -6.19
N LEU A 58 -2.12 14.31 -6.07
CA LEU A 58 -0.66 14.24 -6.12
C LEU A 58 -0.11 13.28 -5.05
N LEU A 59 -0.59 13.37 -3.80
CA LEU A 59 -0.12 12.50 -2.71
C LEU A 59 -0.41 11.02 -3.01
N ARG A 60 -1.61 10.68 -3.49
CA ARG A 60 -1.95 9.31 -3.90
C ARG A 60 -1.04 8.81 -5.01
N TRP A 61 -0.77 9.65 -6.00
CA TRP A 61 0.12 9.31 -7.09
C TRP A 61 1.57 9.10 -6.59
N VAL A 62 2.05 9.96 -5.68
CA VAL A 62 3.39 9.80 -5.08
C VAL A 62 3.51 8.51 -4.28
N TYR A 63 2.53 8.15 -3.45
CA TYR A 63 2.54 6.88 -2.73
C TYR A 63 2.63 5.68 -3.66
N TYR A 64 1.87 5.72 -4.76
CA TYR A 64 1.92 4.65 -5.75
C TYR A 64 3.29 4.57 -6.44
N GLU A 65 3.78 5.67 -6.98
CA GLU A 65 5.06 5.74 -7.70
C GLU A 65 6.29 5.45 -6.82
N ASP A 66 6.20 5.78 -5.53
CA ASP A 66 7.32 5.66 -4.62
C ASP A 66 7.43 4.25 -4.02
N SER A 67 6.33 3.66 -3.60
CA SER A 67 6.33 2.40 -2.86
C SER A 67 5.24 1.41 -3.25
N LEU A 68 3.99 1.84 -3.43
CA LEU A 68 2.89 0.90 -3.56
C LEU A 68 2.87 0.14 -4.89
N HIS A 69 3.58 0.62 -5.92
CA HIS A 69 3.67 -0.06 -7.23
C HIS A 69 4.30 -1.46 -7.13
N TYR A 70 5.13 -1.74 -6.10
CA TYR A 70 5.67 -3.06 -5.84
C TYR A 70 4.59 -4.11 -5.56
N LEU A 71 3.44 -3.69 -5.05
CA LEU A 71 2.31 -4.57 -4.73
C LEU A 71 1.24 -4.60 -5.84
N LYS A 72 1.59 -4.22 -7.06
CA LYS A 72 0.65 -4.24 -8.17
C LYS A 72 0.18 -5.67 -8.45
N THR A 73 -1.14 -5.88 -8.38
CA THR A 73 -1.79 -7.21 -8.43
C THR A 73 -1.44 -8.02 -9.69
N GLU A 74 -1.14 -7.35 -10.81
CA GLU A 74 -0.79 -8.02 -12.08
C GLU A 74 0.57 -8.73 -12.02
N SER A 75 1.50 -8.22 -11.20
CA SER A 75 2.85 -8.78 -11.02
C SER A 75 3.02 -9.54 -9.70
N LEU A 76 2.02 -9.50 -8.81
CA LEU A 76 2.07 -10.13 -7.50
C LEU A 76 1.57 -11.58 -7.56
N SER A 77 2.38 -12.50 -7.04
CA SER A 77 2.10 -13.94 -6.93
C SER A 77 2.45 -14.46 -5.54
N LEU A 78 2.03 -15.70 -5.23
CA LEU A 78 2.43 -16.38 -3.99
C LEU A 78 3.95 -16.57 -3.88
N ASP A 79 4.66 -16.63 -5.00
CA ASP A 79 6.10 -16.88 -5.02
C ASP A 79 6.93 -15.62 -4.79
N ASN A 80 6.38 -14.41 -5.03
CA ASN A 80 7.16 -13.17 -5.01
C ASN A 80 6.63 -12.09 -4.05
N TRP A 81 5.46 -12.29 -3.44
CA TRP A 81 4.83 -11.25 -2.62
C TRP A 81 5.68 -10.81 -1.42
N GLU A 82 6.46 -11.74 -0.86
CA GLU A 82 7.38 -11.47 0.25
C GLU A 82 8.47 -10.48 -0.15
N GLU A 83 9.11 -10.71 -1.29
CA GLU A 83 10.13 -9.82 -1.84
C GLU A 83 9.53 -8.45 -2.18
N GLN A 84 8.37 -8.42 -2.84
CA GLN A 84 7.72 -7.17 -3.22
C GLN A 84 7.26 -6.36 -2.00
N ALA A 85 6.74 -7.00 -0.95
CA ALA A 85 6.40 -6.35 0.31
C ALA A 85 7.64 -5.75 1.00
N LEU A 86 8.77 -6.47 1.01
CA LEU A 86 10.02 -5.96 1.56
C LEU A 86 10.55 -4.76 0.75
N LEU A 87 10.46 -4.79 -0.59
CA LEU A 87 10.86 -3.67 -1.44
C LEU A 87 10.01 -2.43 -1.17
N MET A 88 8.69 -2.60 -1.04
CA MET A 88 7.78 -1.52 -0.65
C MET A 88 8.16 -0.91 0.71
N LEU A 89 8.39 -1.73 1.73
CA LEU A 89 8.75 -1.26 3.07
C LEU A 89 10.11 -0.53 3.08
N LYS A 90 11.09 -1.00 2.29
CA LYS A 90 12.37 -0.33 2.11
C LYS A 90 12.19 1.05 1.46
N ALA A 91 11.41 1.15 0.39
CA ALA A 91 11.14 2.43 -0.29
C ALA A 91 10.47 3.44 0.66
N ILE A 92 9.52 2.99 1.49
CA ILE A 92 8.91 3.83 2.54
C ILE A 92 9.98 4.29 3.55
N ALA A 93 10.86 3.38 3.99
CA ALA A 93 11.91 3.71 4.96
C ALA A 93 13.00 4.64 4.40
N GLU A 94 13.23 4.67 3.10
CA GLU A 94 14.14 5.61 2.45
C GLU A 94 13.61 7.05 2.49
N ASN A 95 12.29 7.23 2.51
CA ASN A 95 11.61 8.54 2.52
C ASN A 95 10.87 8.80 3.85
N LYS A 96 11.46 8.41 5.00
CA LYS A 96 10.84 8.46 6.34
C LYS A 96 10.14 9.78 6.66
N GLN A 97 10.79 10.89 6.40
CA GLN A 97 10.27 12.23 6.74
C GLN A 97 9.00 12.55 5.95
N PHE A 98 8.98 12.21 4.65
CA PHE A 98 7.82 12.39 3.80
C PHE A 98 6.63 11.55 4.30
N TYR A 99 6.84 10.25 4.53
CA TYR A 99 5.78 9.37 5.02
C TYR A 99 5.29 9.76 6.42
N SER A 100 6.20 10.10 7.34
CA SER A 100 5.82 10.57 8.68
C SER A 100 4.99 11.86 8.63
N SER A 101 5.38 12.83 7.80
CA SER A 101 4.67 14.11 7.64
C SER A 101 3.27 13.92 7.03
N THR A 102 3.15 13.08 6.01
CA THR A 102 1.90 12.85 5.29
C THR A 102 0.95 11.95 6.06
N VAL A 103 1.45 10.85 6.65
CA VAL A 103 0.63 9.90 7.43
C VAL A 103 0.14 10.52 8.74
N SER A 104 0.97 11.29 9.45
CA SER A 104 0.52 12.01 10.66
C SER A 104 -0.56 13.05 10.37
N SER A 105 -0.59 13.59 9.16
CA SER A 105 -1.59 14.57 8.74
C SER A 105 -2.85 13.93 8.16
N GLU A 106 -2.71 12.89 7.35
CA GLU A 106 -3.75 12.34 6.47
C GLU A 106 -3.59 10.81 6.33
N GLN A 107 -3.51 10.09 7.45
CA GLN A 107 -3.25 8.63 7.49
C GLN A 107 -4.23 7.80 6.63
N GLU A 108 -5.48 8.24 6.55
CA GLU A 108 -6.52 7.54 5.79
C GLU A 108 -6.20 7.40 4.30
N ILE A 109 -5.41 8.32 3.73
CA ILE A 109 -5.08 8.29 2.30
C ILE A 109 -4.21 7.08 2.02
N LEU A 110 -3.11 6.91 2.76
CA LEU A 110 -2.23 5.74 2.61
C LEU A 110 -2.99 4.46 2.94
N GLN A 111 -3.73 4.45 4.06
CA GLN A 111 -4.47 3.29 4.53
C GLN A 111 -5.48 2.78 3.49
N LYS A 112 -6.31 3.67 2.95
CA LYS A 112 -7.32 3.32 1.94
C LYS A 112 -6.68 2.86 0.63
N GLN A 113 -5.63 3.54 0.20
CA GLN A 113 -4.95 3.19 -1.05
C GLN A 113 -4.23 1.84 -0.96
N PHE A 114 -3.50 1.61 0.14
CA PHE A 114 -2.81 0.36 0.38
C PHE A 114 -3.78 -0.82 0.51
N SER A 115 -4.82 -0.70 1.37
CA SER A 115 -5.79 -1.78 1.55
C SER A 115 -6.55 -2.11 0.26
N ALA A 116 -6.94 -1.11 -0.54
CA ALA A 116 -7.59 -1.32 -1.82
C ALA A 116 -6.68 -2.04 -2.83
N LEU A 117 -5.37 -1.76 -2.78
CA LEU A 117 -4.40 -2.36 -3.69
C LEU A 117 -4.16 -3.85 -3.38
N ILE A 118 -4.06 -4.23 -2.09
CA ILE A 118 -3.74 -5.61 -1.69
C ILE A 118 -4.97 -6.51 -1.55
N GLN A 119 -6.17 -5.97 -1.38
CA GLN A 119 -7.39 -6.76 -1.20
C GLN A 119 -7.65 -7.78 -2.33
N PRO A 120 -7.48 -7.44 -3.64
CA PRO A 120 -7.62 -8.43 -4.71
C PRO A 120 -6.62 -9.58 -4.62
N SER A 121 -5.42 -9.32 -4.12
CA SER A 121 -4.41 -10.37 -3.92
C SER A 121 -4.82 -11.35 -2.82
N PHE A 122 -5.39 -10.86 -1.71
CA PHE A 122 -5.94 -11.72 -0.68
C PHE A 122 -7.12 -12.56 -1.19
N ILE A 123 -8.00 -12.02 -2.04
CA ILE A 123 -9.08 -12.82 -2.66
C ILE A 123 -8.48 -13.99 -3.43
N LYS A 124 -7.48 -13.75 -4.29
CA LYS A 124 -6.80 -14.81 -5.04
C LYS A 124 -6.14 -15.85 -4.14
N ILE A 125 -5.50 -15.41 -3.04
CA ILE A 125 -4.88 -16.31 -2.07
C ILE A 125 -5.96 -17.23 -1.46
N PHE A 126 -7.07 -16.70 -0.98
CA PHE A 126 -8.16 -17.51 -0.43
C PHE A 126 -8.85 -18.39 -1.47
N GLU A 127 -8.91 -17.98 -2.73
CA GLU A 127 -9.40 -18.85 -3.82
C GLU A 127 -8.48 -20.04 -4.08
N GLN A 128 -7.18 -19.85 -3.97
CA GLN A 128 -6.17 -20.90 -4.17
C GLN A 128 -6.08 -21.85 -2.98
N MET A 129 -6.23 -21.34 -1.75
CA MET A 129 -6.20 -22.17 -0.54
C MET A 129 -7.47 -23.00 -0.34
N ASP A 130 -8.59 -22.58 -0.87
CA ASP A 130 -9.90 -23.22 -0.72
C ASP A 130 -10.13 -24.26 -1.84
N GLU A 131 -9.29 -25.29 -1.88
CA GLU A 131 -9.36 -26.38 -2.88
C GLU A 131 -10.69 -27.12 -2.83
N GLU A 132 -11.25 -27.34 -1.64
CA GLU A 132 -12.51 -28.04 -1.41
C GLU A 132 -13.76 -27.15 -1.57
N LYS A 133 -13.57 -25.86 -1.87
CA LYS A 133 -14.66 -24.88 -2.07
C LYS A 133 -15.60 -24.72 -0.88
N GLN A 134 -15.07 -24.82 0.32
CA GLN A 134 -15.83 -24.66 1.58
C GLN A 134 -16.19 -23.20 1.85
N LEU A 135 -15.37 -22.24 1.38
CA LEU A 135 -15.62 -20.81 1.58
C LEU A 135 -16.56 -20.23 0.53
N THR A 136 -17.59 -19.55 0.99
CA THR A 136 -18.44 -18.77 0.08
C THR A 136 -17.69 -17.55 -0.48
N SER A 137 -18.14 -17.00 -1.61
CA SER A 137 -17.59 -15.75 -2.14
C SER A 137 -17.69 -14.60 -1.13
N LYS A 138 -18.72 -14.61 -0.27
CA LYS A 138 -18.90 -13.61 0.80
C LYS A 138 -17.84 -13.75 1.88
N ASP A 139 -17.47 -14.97 2.26
CA ASP A 139 -16.44 -15.24 3.25
C ASP A 139 -15.07 -14.82 2.73
N LYS A 140 -14.72 -15.18 1.50
CA LYS A 140 -13.48 -14.78 0.84
C LYS A 140 -13.33 -13.26 0.78
N LEU A 141 -14.40 -12.56 0.44
CA LEU A 141 -14.41 -11.09 0.41
C LEU A 141 -14.24 -10.48 1.82
N PHE A 142 -14.87 -11.07 2.84
CA PHE A 142 -14.74 -10.63 4.22
C PHE A 142 -13.32 -10.83 4.74
N TYR A 143 -12.73 -12.00 4.51
CA TYR A 143 -11.36 -12.31 4.92
C TYR A 143 -10.35 -11.42 4.22
N ALA A 144 -10.46 -11.26 2.90
CA ALA A 144 -9.59 -10.36 2.14
C ALA A 144 -9.65 -8.91 2.65
N ARG A 145 -10.84 -8.43 3.01
CA ARG A 145 -11.03 -7.11 3.62
C ARG A 145 -10.40 -7.02 5.00
N PHE A 146 -10.59 -8.02 5.85
CA PHE A 146 -10.02 -8.06 7.20
C PHE A 146 -8.49 -8.02 7.15
N PHE A 147 -7.86 -8.88 6.35
CA PHE A 147 -6.41 -8.93 6.22
C PHE A 147 -5.85 -7.65 5.58
N SER A 148 -6.50 -7.10 4.56
CA SER A 148 -6.03 -5.85 3.94
C SER A 148 -6.08 -4.67 4.90
N TYR A 149 -7.10 -4.56 5.74
CA TYR A 149 -7.17 -3.53 6.78
C TYR A 149 -6.18 -3.77 7.92
N GLY A 150 -5.99 -5.03 8.33
CA GLY A 150 -4.98 -5.40 9.32
C GLY A 150 -3.57 -4.98 8.86
N CYS A 151 -3.19 -5.36 7.65
CA CYS A 151 -1.90 -4.99 7.07
C CYS A 151 -1.75 -3.47 6.95
N SER A 152 -2.78 -2.75 6.52
CA SER A 152 -2.72 -1.29 6.41
C SER A 152 -2.61 -0.60 7.77
N GLY A 153 -3.28 -1.13 8.80
CA GLY A 153 -3.16 -0.65 10.17
C GLY A 153 -1.75 -0.82 10.74
N VAL A 154 -1.13 -1.99 10.52
CA VAL A 154 0.27 -2.25 10.91
C VAL A 154 1.23 -1.31 10.19
N LEU A 155 1.06 -1.11 8.88
CA LEU A 155 1.89 -0.19 8.11
C LEU A 155 1.82 1.25 8.64
N VAL A 156 0.61 1.76 8.86
CA VAL A 156 0.40 3.11 9.40
C VAL A 156 0.99 3.22 10.82
N ASN A 157 0.78 2.20 11.66
CA ASN A 157 1.35 2.17 13.01
C ASN A 157 2.88 2.21 12.98
N TRP A 158 3.53 1.40 12.14
CA TRP A 158 4.98 1.39 11.98
C TRP A 158 5.54 2.77 11.59
N ILE A 159 4.89 3.48 10.65
CA ILE A 159 5.29 4.83 10.26
C ILE A 159 5.09 5.82 11.42
N THR A 160 3.95 5.79 12.09
CA THR A 160 3.60 6.76 13.15
C THR A 160 4.38 6.53 14.44
N GLN A 161 4.83 5.30 14.71
CA GLN A 161 5.71 4.97 15.83
C GLN A 161 7.20 5.25 15.54
N GLY A 162 7.52 5.84 14.39
CA GLY A 162 8.87 6.29 14.04
C GLY A 162 9.80 5.18 13.56
N TYR A 163 9.25 4.14 12.92
CA TYR A 163 10.05 3.06 12.30
C TYR A 163 10.92 2.31 13.32
N THR A 164 10.32 1.90 14.43
CA THR A 164 11.01 1.21 15.54
C THR A 164 11.60 -0.14 15.11
N GLU A 165 10.92 -0.83 14.19
CA GLU A 165 11.43 -2.03 13.52
C GLU A 165 12.05 -1.69 12.16
N THR A 166 12.97 -2.54 11.72
CA THR A 166 13.50 -2.47 10.35
C THR A 166 12.46 -2.95 9.33
N PRO A 167 12.55 -2.54 8.05
CA PRO A 167 11.69 -3.08 6.99
C PRO A 167 11.68 -4.61 6.93
N LEU A 168 12.83 -5.25 7.19
CA LEU A 168 12.93 -6.71 7.19
C LEU A 168 12.17 -7.34 8.36
N GLU A 169 12.27 -6.77 9.57
CA GLU A 169 11.53 -7.27 10.74
C GLU A 169 10.02 -7.18 10.52
N VAL A 170 9.51 -6.06 9.99
CA VAL A 170 8.08 -5.92 9.66
C VAL A 170 7.65 -6.91 8.58
N ALA A 171 8.44 -7.07 7.53
CA ALA A 171 8.18 -8.06 6.48
C ALA A 171 8.12 -9.49 7.06
N MET A 172 9.08 -9.86 7.90
CA MET A 172 9.12 -11.18 8.54
C MET A 172 7.92 -11.43 9.46
N GLN A 173 7.39 -10.41 10.13
CA GLN A 173 6.18 -10.53 10.95
C GLN A 173 4.95 -10.82 10.09
N PHE A 174 4.80 -10.14 8.94
CA PHE A 174 3.73 -10.44 7.99
C PHE A 174 3.84 -11.87 7.43
N PHE A 175 5.04 -12.33 7.10
CA PHE A 175 5.26 -13.68 6.57
C PHE A 175 4.95 -14.75 7.61
N ARG A 176 5.38 -14.54 8.85
CA ARG A 176 5.05 -15.45 9.95
C ARG A 176 3.55 -15.53 10.17
N LEU A 177 2.86 -14.37 10.22
CA LEU A 177 1.41 -14.32 10.38
C LEU A 177 0.70 -15.08 9.26
N ALA A 178 1.12 -14.93 8.00
CA ALA A 178 0.54 -15.65 6.87
C ALA A 178 0.68 -17.17 7.03
N LYS A 179 1.88 -17.66 7.36
CA LYS A 179 2.16 -19.09 7.61
C LYS A 179 1.40 -19.65 8.82
N ASP A 180 1.36 -18.89 9.92
CA ASP A 180 0.66 -19.32 11.13
C ASP A 180 -0.85 -19.37 10.92
N THR A 181 -1.40 -18.47 10.10
CA THR A 181 -2.83 -18.47 9.74
C THR A 181 -3.17 -19.68 8.86
N GLU A 182 -2.34 -20.01 7.87
CA GLU A 182 -2.48 -21.20 7.04
C GLU A 182 -2.45 -22.48 7.88
N LEU A 183 -1.45 -22.63 8.73
CA LEU A 183 -1.31 -23.78 9.62
C LEU A 183 -2.49 -23.93 10.58
N TYR A 184 -3.02 -22.82 11.10
CA TYR A 184 -4.16 -22.82 12.01
C TYR A 184 -5.45 -23.25 11.28
N SER A 185 -5.67 -22.79 10.06
CA SER A 185 -6.79 -23.20 9.22
C SER A 185 -6.76 -24.72 8.95
N TYR A 186 -5.61 -25.24 8.58
CA TYR A 186 -5.43 -26.69 8.39
C TYR A 186 -5.80 -27.51 9.62
N ARG A 187 -5.41 -27.06 10.83
CA ARG A 187 -5.74 -27.74 12.08
C ARG A 187 -7.23 -27.74 12.40
N LEU A 188 -7.93 -26.64 12.11
CA LEU A 188 -9.37 -26.56 12.36
C LEU A 188 -10.13 -27.52 11.47
N TYR A 189 -9.84 -27.57 10.17
CA TYR A 189 -10.48 -28.52 9.24
C TYR A 189 -10.19 -29.97 9.61
N ALA A 190 -8.97 -30.33 9.96
CA ALA A 190 -8.62 -31.67 10.39
C ALA A 190 -9.38 -32.12 11.67
N LEU A 191 -9.68 -31.19 12.58
CA LEU A 191 -10.47 -31.49 13.77
C LEU A 191 -11.96 -31.67 13.46
N GLU A 192 -12.50 -30.95 12.47
CA GLU A 192 -13.88 -31.12 12.01
C GLU A 192 -14.08 -32.49 11.33
N GLU A 193 -13.17 -32.91 10.45
CA GLU A 193 -13.19 -34.24 9.83
C GLU A 193 -13.12 -35.39 10.85
N GLU A 194 -12.27 -35.23 11.89
CA GLU A 194 -12.19 -36.23 12.98
C GLU A 194 -13.47 -36.31 13.84
N GLN A 195 -14.24 -35.22 13.91
CA GLN A 195 -15.54 -35.23 14.62
C GLN A 195 -16.64 -35.85 13.80
N GLU A 196 -16.73 -35.54 12.51
CA GLU A 196 -17.72 -36.12 11.61
C GLU A 196 -17.55 -37.64 11.48
N THR A 197 -16.31 -38.13 11.42
CA THR A 197 -16.02 -39.59 11.37
C THR A 197 -16.30 -40.33 12.69
N LYS A 198 -16.50 -39.63 13.81
CA LYS A 198 -16.86 -40.25 15.10
C LYS A 198 -18.37 -40.30 15.35
N ASP A 199 -19.12 -39.46 14.62
CA ASP A 199 -20.58 -39.37 14.75
C ASP A 199 -21.31 -40.25 13.71
N GLU A 200 -20.57 -40.89 12.76
CA GLU A 200 -21.04 -41.99 11.89
C GLU A 200 -20.75 -43.38 12.52
#